data_93d4c56d834b883ac321b2546108dc49
#
_entry.id   93d4c56d834b883ac321b2546108dc49
#
_cell.length_a   1.000
_cell.length_b   1.000
_cell.length_c   1.000
_cell.angle_alpha   90.00
_cell.angle_beta   90.00
_cell.angle_gamma   90.00
#
_symmetry.space_group_name_H-M   'P 1'
#
loop_
_entity.id
_entity.type
_entity.pdbx_description
1 polymer ?
#
loop_
_entity_poly.entity_id
_entity_poly.type
_entity_poly.pdbx_seq_one_letter_code
_entity_poly.pdbx_strand_id
1 'polypeptide(L)'
;VAKILFTMRKVVPFLILMFAFCSCSQDIRFNDQAVFQGIINNIFWKGGNAKAAKDNVKMSVQAVTLTEVVKLDFPLPPLTINPLKPDTFVKYDLGTSNNRTAYYSLTTLDGTNEFKTAIGVGDGLITVSQYDGVTVSGTFRFNAKSTNPESDETVNVQSGTFYKVPVY
;
A
#
# COMPACT_ATOMS: atom_id res chain seq x y z
N VAL A 1 -4.66 -33.88 53.16
CA VAL A 1 -3.70 -33.67 52.04
C VAL A 1 -4.24 -34.31 50.75
N ALA A 2 -4.76 -35.54 50.77
CA ALA A 2 -5.27 -36.25 49.57
C ALA A 2 -6.47 -35.57 48.90
N LYS A 3 -7.36 -34.91 49.64
CA LYS A 3 -8.55 -34.20 49.07
C LYS A 3 -8.18 -32.95 48.25
N ILE A 4 -7.14 -32.23 48.65
CA ILE A 4 -6.66 -31.02 47.95
C ILE A 4 -5.98 -31.39 46.62
N LEU A 5 -5.23 -32.47 46.55
CA LEU A 5 -4.63 -32.98 45.32
C LEU A 5 -5.65 -33.42 44.27
N PHE A 6 -6.77 -34.00 44.72
CA PHE A 6 -7.83 -34.46 43.82
C PHE A 6 -8.61 -33.30 43.19
N THR A 7 -8.78 -32.19 43.91
CA THR A 7 -9.41 -30.96 43.42
C THR A 7 -8.52 -30.22 42.42
N MET A 8 -7.22 -30.13 42.67
CA MET A 8 -6.28 -29.54 41.72
C MET A 8 -6.20 -30.28 40.39
N ARG A 9 -6.30 -31.61 40.40
CA ARG A 9 -6.25 -32.44 39.20
C ARG A 9 -7.43 -32.21 38.24
N LYS A 10 -8.56 -31.68 38.71
CA LYS A 10 -9.77 -31.36 37.91
C LYS A 10 -9.75 -29.88 37.44
N VAL A 11 -9.09 -29.00 38.17
CA VAL A 11 -9.04 -27.55 37.84
C VAL A 11 -8.03 -27.22 36.73
N VAL A 12 -6.91 -27.94 36.71
CA VAL A 12 -5.86 -27.76 35.72
C VAL A 12 -6.35 -27.93 34.26
N PRO A 13 -7.10 -29.04 33.91
CA PRO A 13 -7.58 -29.16 32.52
C PRO A 13 -8.64 -28.10 32.16
N PHE A 14 -9.40 -27.60 33.14
CA PHE A 14 -10.39 -26.54 32.92
C PHE A 14 -9.72 -25.19 32.67
N LEU A 15 -8.60 -24.91 33.36
CA LEU A 15 -7.80 -23.73 33.16
C LEU A 15 -7.11 -23.73 31.77
N ILE A 16 -6.59 -24.87 31.33
CA ILE A 16 -5.99 -25.04 29.99
C ILE A 16 -7.04 -24.86 28.90
N LEU A 17 -8.27 -25.34 29.12
CA LEU A 17 -9.37 -25.16 28.16
C LEU A 17 -9.76 -23.68 28.01
N MET A 18 -9.72 -22.90 29.10
CA MET A 18 -9.99 -21.45 29.02
C MET A 18 -8.96 -20.68 28.21
N PHE A 19 -7.69 -21.08 28.25
CA PHE A 19 -6.65 -20.43 27.40
C PHE A 19 -6.76 -20.79 25.92
N ALA A 20 -7.38 -21.91 25.57
CA ALA A 20 -7.60 -22.30 24.17
C ALA A 20 -8.65 -21.45 23.45
N PHE A 21 -9.53 -20.76 24.17
CA PHE A 21 -10.53 -19.86 23.59
C PHE A 21 -10.09 -18.41 23.47
N CYS A 22 -8.91 -18.04 23.97
CA CYS A 22 -8.32 -16.72 23.79
C CYS A 22 -7.49 -16.59 22.49
N SER A 23 -7.59 -17.54 21.57
CA SER A 23 -7.19 -17.32 20.18
C SER A 23 -8.22 -16.40 19.53
N CYS A 24 -8.11 -15.12 19.84
CA CYS A 24 -8.78 -14.07 19.11
C CYS A 24 -8.16 -14.04 17.71
N SER A 25 -8.71 -14.81 16.78
CA SER A 25 -8.56 -14.51 15.38
C SER A 25 -9.24 -13.15 15.19
N GLN A 26 -8.45 -12.07 15.22
CA GLN A 26 -8.91 -10.83 14.63
C GLN A 26 -9.09 -11.13 13.15
N ASP A 27 -10.30 -11.53 12.77
CA ASP A 27 -10.77 -11.35 11.41
C ASP A 27 -10.61 -9.87 11.13
N ILE A 28 -9.51 -9.51 10.48
CA ILE A 28 -9.36 -8.21 9.85
C ILE A 28 -10.44 -8.23 8.76
N ARG A 29 -11.64 -7.83 9.12
CA ARG A 29 -12.66 -7.47 8.15
C ARG A 29 -12.07 -6.28 7.43
N PHE A 30 -11.45 -6.53 6.29
CA PHE A 30 -11.22 -5.49 5.30
C PHE A 30 -12.61 -4.95 4.98
N ASN A 31 -12.99 -3.90 5.68
CA ASN A 31 -14.13 -3.11 5.28
C ASN A 31 -13.90 -2.80 3.80
N ASP A 32 -14.92 -2.86 2.95
CA ASP A 32 -14.83 -2.64 1.49
C ASP A 32 -14.30 -1.24 1.10
N GLN A 33 -13.68 -0.54 2.03
CA GLN A 33 -13.10 0.78 1.84
C GLN A 33 -11.75 0.67 1.12
N ALA A 34 -11.59 1.52 0.13
CA ALA A 34 -10.32 1.70 -0.54
C ALA A 34 -9.20 2.01 0.47
N VAL A 35 -8.11 1.27 0.37
CA VAL A 35 -6.93 1.46 1.21
C VAL A 35 -5.78 1.91 0.33
N PHE A 36 -5.06 2.94 0.76
CA PHE A 36 -3.79 3.35 0.15
C PHE A 36 -2.83 3.73 1.29
N GLN A 37 -1.78 2.93 1.47
CA GLN A 37 -0.86 3.06 2.59
C GLN A 37 0.55 2.61 2.22
N GLY A 38 1.54 2.95 3.03
CA GLY A 38 2.93 2.55 2.84
C GLY A 38 3.81 3.03 3.99
N ILE A 39 5.11 2.92 3.81
CA ILE A 39 6.13 3.45 4.72
C ILE A 39 6.93 4.50 3.94
N ILE A 40 6.90 5.74 4.39
CA ILE A 40 7.64 6.87 3.80
C ILE A 40 8.77 7.25 4.76
N ASN A 41 10.02 7.13 4.32
CA ASN A 41 11.20 7.43 5.15
C ASN A 41 11.13 6.75 6.55
N ASN A 42 10.74 5.47 6.58
CA ASN A 42 10.54 4.64 7.78
C ASN A 42 9.34 5.05 8.68
N ILE A 43 8.48 5.96 8.24
CA ILE A 43 7.27 6.37 8.96
C ILE A 43 6.05 5.76 8.25
N PHE A 44 5.15 5.14 9.04
CA PHE A 44 3.89 4.62 8.48
C PHE A 44 3.03 5.77 7.97
N TRP A 45 2.56 5.64 6.74
CA TRP A 45 1.70 6.60 6.06
C TRP A 45 0.43 5.91 5.55
N LYS A 46 -0.70 6.57 5.72
CA LYS A 46 -1.99 6.13 5.18
C LYS A 46 -2.72 7.33 4.59
N GLY A 47 -2.94 7.30 3.29
CA GLY A 47 -3.72 8.30 2.58
C GLY A 47 -5.22 8.04 2.69
N GLY A 48 -5.98 9.13 2.74
CA GLY A 48 -7.42 9.15 2.53
C GLY A 48 -7.76 9.46 1.07
N ASN A 49 -9.05 9.43 0.75
CA ASN A 49 -9.57 9.80 -0.59
C ASN A 49 -8.84 9.13 -1.75
N ALA A 50 -8.48 7.85 -1.56
CA ALA A 50 -7.82 7.08 -2.60
C ALA A 50 -8.72 6.98 -3.85
N LYS A 51 -8.18 7.36 -5.01
CA LYS A 51 -8.88 7.33 -6.29
C LYS A 51 -7.93 7.01 -7.43
N ALA A 52 -8.46 6.39 -8.46
CA ALA A 52 -7.77 6.19 -9.73
C ALA A 52 -8.53 6.89 -10.86
N ALA A 53 -7.79 7.53 -11.74
CA ALA A 53 -8.28 8.06 -13.00
C ALA A 53 -7.63 7.28 -14.15
N LYS A 54 -8.36 7.02 -15.22
CA LYS A 54 -7.83 6.33 -16.40
C LYS A 54 -8.19 7.07 -17.68
N ASP A 55 -7.33 6.93 -18.66
CA ASP A 55 -7.64 7.13 -20.08
C ASP A 55 -7.40 5.81 -20.84
N ASN A 56 -7.37 5.87 -22.18
CA ASN A 56 -7.19 4.67 -23.02
C ASN A 56 -5.77 4.06 -22.94
N VAL A 57 -4.80 4.75 -22.33
CA VAL A 57 -3.37 4.37 -22.36
C VAL A 57 -2.79 4.27 -20.98
N LYS A 58 -3.27 5.09 -20.02
CA LYS A 58 -2.64 5.30 -18.73
C LYS A 58 -3.66 5.23 -17.60
N MET A 59 -3.19 4.76 -16.45
CA MET A 59 -3.87 4.84 -15.15
C MET A 59 -3.04 5.69 -14.20
N SER A 60 -3.72 6.51 -13.41
CA SER A 60 -3.15 7.35 -12.36
C SER A 60 -3.85 7.03 -11.05
N VAL A 61 -3.15 6.48 -10.07
CA VAL A 61 -3.68 6.16 -8.74
C VAL A 61 -3.10 7.12 -7.73
N GLN A 62 -3.93 7.75 -6.91
CA GLN A 62 -3.46 8.69 -5.90
C GLN A 62 -4.22 8.58 -4.59
N ALA A 63 -3.56 8.98 -3.50
CA ALA A 63 -4.18 9.23 -2.21
C ALA A 63 -3.50 10.42 -1.53
N VAL A 64 -4.23 11.07 -0.63
CA VAL A 64 -3.82 12.31 0.01
C VAL A 64 -4.02 12.25 1.52
N THR A 65 -3.19 12.99 2.25
CA THR A 65 -3.46 13.44 3.61
C THR A 65 -3.73 14.94 3.60
N LEU A 66 -3.74 15.60 4.76
CA LEU A 66 -3.86 17.07 4.82
C LEU A 66 -2.67 17.78 4.18
N THR A 67 -1.48 17.16 4.26
CA THR A 67 -0.22 17.79 3.88
C THR A 67 0.55 17.01 2.82
N GLU A 68 0.16 15.78 2.52
CA GLU A 68 0.92 14.90 1.65
C GLU A 68 0.09 14.32 0.52
N VAL A 69 0.74 14.08 -0.60
CA VAL A 69 0.16 13.39 -1.77
C VAL A 69 1.11 12.30 -2.20
N VAL A 70 0.59 11.10 -2.43
CA VAL A 70 1.28 10.04 -3.18
C VAL A 70 0.48 9.77 -4.45
N LYS A 71 1.15 9.79 -5.61
CA LYS A 71 0.56 9.53 -6.91
C LYS A 71 1.44 8.57 -7.72
N LEU A 72 0.79 7.61 -8.35
CA LEU A 72 1.41 6.59 -9.19
C LEU A 72 0.81 6.67 -10.59
N ASP A 73 1.64 6.83 -11.60
CA ASP A 73 1.24 6.82 -13.01
C ASP A 73 1.87 5.60 -13.69
N PHE A 74 1.04 4.80 -14.38
CA PHE A 74 1.48 3.60 -15.11
C PHE A 74 0.54 3.28 -16.28
N PRO A 75 0.99 2.50 -17.27
CA PRO A 75 0.14 2.07 -18.38
C PRO A 75 -1.15 1.39 -17.90
N LEU A 76 -2.25 1.58 -18.62
CA LEU A 76 -3.53 0.95 -18.29
C LEU A 76 -3.37 -0.57 -18.20
N PRO A 77 -3.67 -1.19 -17.03
CA PRO A 77 -3.53 -2.64 -16.90
C PRO A 77 -4.65 -3.38 -17.65
N PRO A 78 -4.38 -4.61 -18.12
CA PRO A 78 -5.39 -5.43 -18.78
C PRO A 78 -6.43 -5.96 -17.77
N LEU A 79 -7.65 -6.17 -18.21
CA LEU A 79 -8.74 -6.77 -17.41
C LEU A 79 -8.56 -8.27 -17.13
N THR A 80 -7.49 -8.88 -17.64
CA THR A 80 -7.19 -10.31 -17.47
C THR A 80 -6.44 -10.66 -16.20
N ILE A 81 -6.11 -9.66 -15.38
CA ILE A 81 -5.40 -9.88 -14.11
C ILE A 81 -6.32 -10.62 -13.13
N ASN A 82 -5.85 -11.77 -12.64
CA ASN A 82 -6.58 -12.58 -11.67
C ASN A 82 -5.86 -12.55 -10.31
N PRO A 83 -6.47 -12.05 -9.24
CA PRO A 83 -5.84 -11.95 -7.93
C PRO A 83 -5.45 -13.30 -7.31
N LEU A 84 -6.05 -14.41 -7.79
CA LEU A 84 -5.71 -15.76 -7.35
C LEU A 84 -4.56 -16.38 -8.15
N LYS A 85 -4.06 -15.70 -9.19
CA LYS A 85 -2.99 -16.17 -10.07
C LYS A 85 -1.87 -15.13 -10.15
N PRO A 86 -0.85 -15.19 -9.27
CA PRO A 86 0.25 -14.22 -9.24
C PRO A 86 1.04 -14.09 -10.55
N ASP A 87 1.03 -15.11 -11.39
CA ASP A 87 1.63 -15.10 -12.73
C ASP A 87 0.92 -14.14 -13.71
N THR A 88 -0.32 -13.76 -13.41
CA THR A 88 -1.07 -12.76 -14.19
C THR A 88 -0.80 -11.32 -13.75
N PHE A 89 -0.08 -11.09 -12.65
CA PHE A 89 0.19 -9.76 -12.13
C PHE A 89 1.07 -8.96 -13.08
N VAL A 90 0.72 -7.70 -13.29
CA VAL A 90 1.48 -6.81 -14.18
C VAL A 90 2.41 -5.93 -13.36
N LYS A 91 3.68 -5.90 -13.78
CA LYS A 91 4.74 -5.12 -13.13
C LYS A 91 5.17 -3.96 -14.01
N TYR A 92 5.35 -2.81 -13.39
CA TYR A 92 5.80 -1.59 -14.05
C TYR A 92 7.03 -1.04 -13.31
N ASP A 93 8.19 -1.12 -13.96
CA ASP A 93 9.42 -0.52 -13.42
C ASP A 93 9.36 1.00 -13.61
N LEU A 94 9.48 1.73 -12.49
CA LEU A 94 9.48 3.19 -12.47
C LEU A 94 10.84 3.74 -12.94
N GLY A 95 10.83 4.98 -13.44
CA GLY A 95 12.05 5.61 -13.93
C GLY A 95 12.51 5.11 -15.31
N THR A 96 11.72 4.28 -15.99
CA THR A 96 12.08 3.69 -17.31
C THR A 96 11.38 4.39 -18.47
N SER A 97 10.28 5.07 -18.22
CA SER A 97 9.50 5.79 -19.25
C SER A 97 8.63 6.87 -18.64
N ASN A 98 8.15 7.84 -19.45
CA ASN A 98 7.35 8.98 -19.00
C ASN A 98 5.96 8.61 -18.48
N ASN A 99 5.46 7.41 -18.80
CA ASN A 99 4.18 6.90 -18.31
C ASN A 99 4.31 5.90 -17.16
N ARG A 100 5.50 5.81 -16.55
CA ARG A 100 5.81 4.96 -15.38
C ARG A 100 6.53 5.81 -14.34
N THR A 101 5.75 6.60 -13.61
CA THR A 101 6.30 7.54 -12.64
C THR A 101 5.59 7.44 -11.30
N ALA A 102 6.32 7.75 -10.24
CA ALA A 102 5.78 7.98 -8.92
C ALA A 102 6.08 9.41 -8.48
N TYR A 103 5.18 9.97 -7.73
CA TYR A 103 5.26 11.32 -7.21
C TYR A 103 4.88 11.31 -5.73
N TYR A 104 5.62 12.08 -4.95
CA TYR A 104 5.32 12.39 -3.56
C TYR A 104 5.47 13.89 -3.34
N SER A 105 4.57 14.48 -2.58
CA SER A 105 4.73 15.85 -2.12
C SER A 105 4.39 15.98 -0.65
N LEU A 106 5.12 16.88 0.01
CA LEU A 106 4.92 17.28 1.39
C LEU A 106 4.78 18.80 1.46
N THR A 107 3.64 19.29 1.91
CA THR A 107 3.38 20.71 2.13
C THR A 107 3.61 21.05 3.61
N THR A 108 4.47 22.00 3.86
CA THR A 108 4.82 22.54 5.17
C THR A 108 4.49 24.05 5.22
N LEU A 109 4.77 24.69 6.35
CA LEU A 109 4.62 26.16 6.48
C LEU A 109 5.58 26.92 5.56
N ASP A 110 6.73 26.31 5.23
CA ASP A 110 7.79 26.90 4.42
C ASP A 110 7.58 26.69 2.90
N GLY A 111 6.59 25.86 2.52
CA GLY A 111 6.28 25.54 1.12
C GLY A 111 6.03 24.09 0.85
N THR A 112 6.01 23.72 -0.43
CA THR A 112 5.77 22.34 -0.87
C THR A 112 7.06 21.76 -1.43
N ASN A 113 7.51 20.65 -0.85
CA ASN A 113 8.59 19.83 -1.35
C ASN A 113 8.01 18.72 -2.23
N GLU A 114 8.50 18.61 -3.45
CA GLU A 114 8.04 17.65 -4.44
C GLU A 114 9.15 16.69 -4.83
N PHE A 115 8.81 15.42 -4.95
CA PHE A 115 9.72 14.34 -5.32
C PHE A 115 9.10 13.52 -6.44
N LYS A 116 9.90 13.16 -7.43
CA LYS A 116 9.40 12.41 -8.60
C LYS A 116 10.44 11.42 -9.13
N THR A 117 9.95 10.27 -9.60
CA THR A 117 10.73 9.42 -10.50
C THR A 117 10.57 9.91 -11.93
N ALA A 118 11.66 9.91 -12.70
CA ALA A 118 11.67 10.23 -14.12
C ALA A 118 12.66 9.30 -14.83
N ILE A 119 12.74 9.37 -16.16
CA ILE A 119 13.69 8.55 -16.92
C ILE A 119 15.13 8.80 -16.41
N GLY A 120 15.75 7.72 -15.89
CA GLY A 120 17.09 7.79 -15.31
C GLY A 120 17.18 8.52 -13.95
N VAL A 121 16.04 8.88 -13.34
CA VAL A 121 15.99 9.56 -12.04
C VAL A 121 15.06 8.80 -11.10
N GLY A 122 15.65 8.31 -9.98
CA GLY A 122 14.93 7.45 -9.06
C GLY A 122 14.63 6.08 -9.68
N ASP A 123 14.01 5.23 -8.90
CA ASP A 123 13.61 3.87 -9.30
C ASP A 123 12.37 3.43 -8.54
N GLY A 124 11.88 2.25 -8.87
CA GLY A 124 10.78 1.63 -8.13
C GLY A 124 10.03 0.59 -8.95
N LEU A 125 8.99 0.07 -8.33
CA LEU A 125 8.15 -0.97 -8.92
C LEU A 125 6.71 -0.76 -8.49
N ILE A 126 5.80 -0.80 -9.45
CA ILE A 126 4.36 -0.94 -9.21
C ILE A 126 3.96 -2.34 -9.67
N THR A 127 3.26 -3.09 -8.84
CA THR A 127 2.69 -4.38 -9.20
C THR A 127 1.18 -4.31 -9.08
N VAL A 128 0.46 -4.42 -10.18
CA VAL A 128 -1.01 -4.50 -10.18
C VAL A 128 -1.40 -5.96 -10.06
N SER A 129 -2.15 -6.27 -9.00
CA SER A 129 -2.61 -7.64 -8.68
C SER A 129 -4.08 -7.87 -9.03
N GLN A 130 -4.85 -6.79 -9.23
CA GLN A 130 -6.26 -6.87 -9.63
C GLN A 130 -6.67 -5.59 -10.36
N TYR A 131 -7.41 -5.74 -11.44
CA TYR A 131 -8.12 -4.66 -12.12
C TYR A 131 -9.36 -5.24 -12.80
N ASP A 132 -10.53 -4.74 -12.44
CA ASP A 132 -11.85 -5.21 -12.92
C ASP A 132 -12.59 -4.15 -13.75
N GLY A 133 -11.92 -3.02 -14.06
CA GLY A 133 -12.50 -1.88 -14.78
C GLY A 133 -13.16 -0.85 -13.87
N VAL A 134 -13.49 -1.21 -12.63
CA VAL A 134 -14.15 -0.38 -11.62
C VAL A 134 -13.24 -0.10 -10.43
N THR A 135 -12.42 -1.07 -10.06
CA THR A 135 -11.45 -0.95 -8.98
C THR A 135 -10.07 -1.46 -9.40
N VAL A 136 -9.03 -0.95 -8.76
CA VAL A 136 -7.65 -1.40 -8.94
C VAL A 136 -6.99 -1.69 -7.59
N SER A 137 -6.20 -2.78 -7.54
CA SER A 137 -5.42 -3.17 -6.36
C SER A 137 -4.01 -3.55 -6.75
N GLY A 138 -3.06 -3.32 -5.84
CA GLY A 138 -1.67 -3.65 -6.08
C GLY A 138 -0.75 -3.19 -4.96
N THR A 139 0.54 -3.28 -5.24
CA THR A 139 1.62 -2.84 -4.34
C THR A 139 2.58 -1.91 -5.07
N PHE A 140 3.31 -1.11 -4.31
CA PHE A 140 4.32 -0.20 -4.86
C PHE A 140 5.48 0.04 -3.90
N ARG A 141 6.60 0.41 -4.46
CA ARG A 141 7.77 0.96 -3.78
C ARG A 141 8.50 1.87 -4.73
N PHE A 142 9.11 2.94 -4.23
CA PHE A 142 9.93 3.81 -5.06
C PHE A 142 10.92 4.65 -4.26
N ASN A 143 11.99 5.06 -4.93
CA ASN A 143 12.89 6.11 -4.52
C ASN A 143 12.73 7.27 -5.50
N ALA A 144 12.34 8.43 -5.03
CA ALA A 144 12.17 9.62 -5.86
C ALA A 144 13.12 10.73 -5.43
N LYS A 145 13.57 11.53 -6.38
CA LYS A 145 14.41 12.70 -6.12
C LYS A 145 13.59 13.97 -6.05
N SER A 146 14.08 14.94 -5.28
CA SER A 146 13.54 16.29 -5.26
C SER A 146 13.44 16.86 -6.67
N THR A 147 12.34 17.56 -6.96
CA THR A 147 12.17 18.31 -8.20
C THR A 147 12.89 19.66 -8.18
N ASN A 148 13.33 20.11 -6.99
CA ASN A 148 14.20 21.27 -6.85
C ASN A 148 15.63 20.91 -7.34
N PRO A 149 16.14 21.54 -8.40
CA PRO A 149 17.46 21.22 -8.95
C PRO A 149 18.62 21.55 -8.00
N GLU A 150 18.40 22.37 -6.99
CA GLU A 150 19.39 22.72 -5.97
C GLU A 150 19.40 21.76 -4.78
N SER A 151 18.49 20.75 -4.76
CA SER A 151 18.36 19.78 -3.67
C SER A 151 18.67 18.37 -4.16
N ASP A 152 19.59 17.70 -3.49
CA ASP A 152 19.87 16.26 -3.68
C ASP A 152 19.00 15.37 -2.79
N GLU A 153 17.97 15.93 -2.16
CA GLU A 153 17.08 15.16 -1.29
C GLU A 153 16.34 14.05 -2.06
N THR A 154 16.14 12.96 -1.36
CA THR A 154 15.40 11.81 -1.86
C THR A 154 14.35 11.37 -0.86
N VAL A 155 13.25 10.82 -1.35
CA VAL A 155 12.24 10.13 -0.54
C VAL A 155 12.26 8.65 -0.88
N ASN A 156 12.20 7.83 0.17
CA ASN A 156 12.06 6.38 0.04
C ASN A 156 10.66 5.96 0.48
N VAL A 157 9.94 5.28 -0.41
CA VAL A 157 8.60 4.72 -0.14
C VAL A 157 8.67 3.22 -0.29
N GLN A 158 8.33 2.49 0.78
CA GLN A 158 8.39 1.04 0.87
C GLN A 158 7.06 0.44 1.32
N SER A 159 6.87 -0.85 1.05
CA SER A 159 5.71 -1.62 1.50
C SER A 159 4.38 -0.95 1.18
N GLY A 160 4.36 -0.21 0.06
CA GLY A 160 3.16 0.47 -0.40
C GLY A 160 2.10 -0.52 -0.88
N THR A 161 0.85 -0.25 -0.53
CA THR A 161 -0.31 -1.04 -0.94
C THR A 161 -1.45 -0.12 -1.32
N PHE A 162 -2.09 -0.39 -2.44
CA PHE A 162 -3.38 0.16 -2.81
C PHE A 162 -4.37 -1.00 -3.03
N TYR A 163 -5.56 -0.90 -2.44
CA TYR A 163 -6.54 -1.97 -2.44
C TYR A 163 -7.92 -1.43 -2.73
N LYS A 164 -8.60 -2.03 -3.72
CA LYS A 164 -9.95 -1.66 -4.18
C LYS A 164 -10.13 -0.15 -4.41
N VAL A 165 -9.09 0.51 -4.93
CA VAL A 165 -9.17 1.94 -5.25
C VAL A 165 -10.13 2.14 -6.41
N PRO A 166 -11.19 2.97 -6.25
CA PRO A 166 -12.18 3.20 -7.31
C PRO A 166 -11.57 3.92 -8.51
N VAL A 167 -11.98 3.49 -9.72
CA VAL A 167 -11.51 3.99 -11.01
C VAL A 167 -12.62 4.80 -11.68
N TYR A 168 -12.29 6.02 -12.08
CA TYR A 168 -13.18 6.99 -12.75
C TYR A 168 -12.73 7.28 -14.17
#